data_9dd8973783583569963a39d6ff56d8b0
#
_entry.id   9dd8973783583569963a39d6ff56d8b0
#
_cell.length_a   1.000
_cell.length_b   1.000
_cell.length_c   1.000
_cell.angle_alpha   90.00
_cell.angle_beta   90.00
_cell.angle_gamma   90.00
#
_symmetry.space_group_name_H-M   'P 1'
#
loop_
_entity.id
_entity.type
_entity.pdbx_description
1 polymer ?
#
loop_
_entity_poly.entity_id
_entity_poly.type
_entity_poly.pdbx_seq_one_letter_code
_entity_poly.pdbx_strand_id
1 'polypeptide(L)'
;ITENQLENLVEQKLKDTYDVKGIERPTYKGDIPEGNNGLGLMLLGLTGDKVLPADVYEEIKERALNSVRGTVQADILKEDQAQNTCIFSTEFSLRLMGDLQSYFIDHKINNFYSVSISGYHIAEAGANPISQLAFTLSNGFTYVEYYLSRGMDINDFAKNLSFFFSNGVDPEYAVIGRVARRIWAKAMKLKYGADERAQKLKYHIQTSGRSLHAQEISFNDIRTTLQALYAIYDNCNSLHTNAYDEAITTPTEESVRRAMAIQLIINHELGLAKNENPTQGSFIIEELTDLVEEAVMLEFDRITERGGVLGAMETGYQRGKIQDESLYYETLKHTGELPLIGVNTFLSDDGSPTVLPKEVIRATEAEKEFQINTLKQLNEVNSHLIEDGLKKLQEAAIANKNLFHELMEVGKYCSLGQITHALFEVGGQYRRNM
;
A
#
# COMPACT_ATOMS: atom_id res chain seq x y z
N ILE A 1 5.62 29.84 18.61
CA ILE A 1 4.25 30.26 18.80
C ILE A 1 3.71 29.61 20.08
N THR A 2 3.07 30.37 20.96
CA THR A 2 2.46 29.82 22.19
C THR A 2 1.10 29.23 21.87
N GLU A 3 0.59 28.35 22.75
CA GLU A 3 -0.74 27.73 22.61
C GLU A 3 -1.85 28.79 22.47
N ASN A 4 -1.88 29.78 23.35
CA ASN A 4 -2.82 30.91 23.26
C ASN A 4 -2.72 31.72 21.96
N GLN A 5 -1.52 31.86 21.40
CA GLN A 5 -1.34 32.53 20.10
C GLN A 5 -1.91 31.66 18.96
N LEU A 6 -1.70 30.34 19.02
CA LEU A 6 -2.28 29.42 18.05
C LEU A 6 -3.80 29.42 18.12
N GLU A 7 -4.37 29.32 19.31
CA GLU A 7 -5.84 29.38 19.53
C GLU A 7 -6.46 30.64 18.95
N ASN A 8 -5.86 31.80 19.21
CA ASN A 8 -6.35 33.07 18.67
C ASN A 8 -6.29 33.12 17.13
N LEU A 9 -5.23 32.58 16.53
CA LEU A 9 -5.10 32.51 15.08
C LEU A 9 -6.14 31.56 14.46
N VAL A 10 -6.38 30.42 15.11
CA VAL A 10 -7.40 29.43 14.69
C VAL A 10 -8.79 30.06 14.75
N GLU A 11 -9.16 30.68 15.87
CA GLU A 11 -10.48 31.32 16.04
C GLU A 11 -10.70 32.45 15.03
N GLN A 12 -9.69 33.30 14.83
CA GLN A 12 -9.79 34.36 13.81
C GLN A 12 -9.99 33.74 12.42
N LYS A 13 -9.29 32.68 12.09
CA LYS A 13 -9.38 32.04 10.79
C LYS A 13 -10.71 31.31 10.57
N LEU A 14 -11.26 30.69 11.60
CA LEU A 14 -12.61 30.10 11.57
C LEU A 14 -13.64 31.15 11.29
N LYS A 15 -13.57 32.29 11.97
CA LYS A 15 -14.47 33.41 11.77
C LYS A 15 -14.41 33.94 10.33
N ASP A 16 -13.19 34.14 9.80
CA ASP A 16 -13.01 34.65 8.43
C ASP A 16 -13.42 33.61 7.37
N THR A 17 -13.27 32.34 7.65
CA THR A 17 -13.51 31.27 6.69
C THR A 17 -14.98 30.88 6.64
N TYR A 18 -15.67 30.82 7.77
CA TYR A 18 -17.03 30.29 7.89
C TYR A 18 -18.05 31.36 8.26
N ASP A 19 -17.89 32.05 9.40
CA ASP A 19 -18.90 32.94 9.94
C ASP A 19 -19.18 34.15 9.01
N VAL A 20 -18.13 34.76 8.46
CA VAL A 20 -18.27 35.90 7.53
C VAL A 20 -18.99 35.48 6.24
N LYS A 21 -18.88 34.25 5.84
CA LYS A 21 -19.53 33.68 4.65
C LYS A 21 -20.92 33.11 4.97
N GLY A 22 -21.32 33.05 6.23
CA GLY A 22 -22.57 32.41 6.66
C GLY A 22 -22.58 30.88 6.50
N ILE A 23 -21.40 30.25 6.48
CA ILE A 23 -21.24 28.82 6.37
C ILE A 23 -21.12 28.23 7.77
N GLU A 24 -21.83 27.14 8.04
CA GLU A 24 -21.72 26.44 9.32
C GLU A 24 -20.31 25.90 9.55
N ARG A 25 -19.75 26.13 10.74
CA ARG A 25 -18.44 25.63 11.11
C ARG A 25 -18.47 24.09 11.21
N PRO A 26 -17.42 23.37 10.73
CA PRO A 26 -17.30 21.92 10.95
C PRO A 26 -17.34 21.59 12.43
N THR A 27 -18.06 20.55 12.79
CA THR A 27 -18.10 20.01 14.17
C THR A 27 -17.50 18.61 14.21
N TYR A 28 -16.71 18.35 15.23
CA TYR A 28 -16.19 17.03 15.50
C TYR A 28 -16.71 16.55 16.87
N LYS A 29 -17.21 15.32 16.94
CA LYS A 29 -17.80 14.73 18.14
C LYS A 29 -16.90 13.74 18.88
N GLY A 30 -15.68 13.56 18.43
CA GLY A 30 -14.70 12.64 19.05
C GLY A 30 -13.65 13.37 19.87
N ASP A 31 -12.93 12.64 20.70
CA ASP A 31 -11.78 13.16 21.42
C ASP A 31 -10.57 13.27 20.48
N ILE A 32 -9.94 14.42 20.46
CA ILE A 32 -8.66 14.61 19.77
C ILE A 32 -7.56 14.25 20.76
N PRO A 33 -6.64 13.30 20.43
CA PRO A 33 -5.54 12.96 21.31
C PRO A 33 -4.70 14.20 21.67
N GLU A 34 -4.30 14.30 22.92
CA GLU A 34 -3.46 15.38 23.42
C GLU A 34 -2.19 15.52 22.57
N GLY A 35 -1.82 16.75 22.22
CA GLY A 35 -0.66 17.03 21.37
C GLY A 35 -0.85 16.85 19.86
N ASN A 36 -2.06 16.46 19.40
CA ASN A 36 -2.35 16.29 17.97
C ASN A 36 -3.05 17.52 17.35
N ASN A 37 -2.43 18.68 17.47
CA ASN A 37 -3.01 19.95 17.00
C ASN A 37 -3.19 20.02 15.46
N GLY A 38 -2.36 19.30 14.70
CA GLY A 38 -2.49 19.20 13.23
C GLY A 38 -3.77 18.51 12.80
N LEU A 39 -4.17 17.43 13.48
CA LEU A 39 -5.46 16.77 13.26
C LEU A 39 -6.63 17.69 13.63
N GLY A 40 -6.52 18.42 14.74
CA GLY A 40 -7.51 19.40 15.16
C GLY A 40 -7.78 20.46 14.10
N LEU A 41 -6.74 21.01 13.47
CA LEU A 41 -6.89 21.97 12.38
C LEU A 41 -7.61 21.34 11.18
N MET A 42 -7.25 20.15 10.78
CA MET A 42 -7.87 19.44 9.65
C MET A 42 -9.36 19.18 9.91
N LEU A 43 -9.73 18.78 11.12
CA LEU A 43 -11.13 18.55 11.52
C LEU A 43 -11.97 19.84 11.53
N LEU A 44 -11.32 20.99 11.69
CA LEU A 44 -11.93 22.31 11.56
C LEU A 44 -11.90 22.85 10.12
N GLY A 45 -11.53 22.03 9.14
CA GLY A 45 -11.43 22.44 7.73
C GLY A 45 -10.35 23.48 7.47
N LEU A 46 -9.31 23.52 8.31
CA LEU A 46 -8.17 24.42 8.20
C LEU A 46 -6.89 23.65 7.88
N THR A 47 -5.93 24.35 7.30
CA THR A 47 -4.56 23.83 7.07
C THR A 47 -3.54 24.77 7.72
N GLY A 48 -2.38 24.26 8.09
CA GLY A 48 -1.36 25.00 8.81
C GLY A 48 -0.90 26.29 8.08
N ASP A 49 -0.83 26.23 6.74
CA ASP A 49 -0.47 27.39 5.90
C ASP A 49 -1.49 28.53 5.95
N LYS A 50 -2.75 28.22 6.29
CA LYS A 50 -3.79 29.26 6.47
C LYS A 50 -3.78 29.92 7.85
N VAL A 51 -3.23 29.24 8.84
CA VAL A 51 -3.27 29.65 10.25
C VAL A 51 -1.94 30.24 10.73
N LEU A 52 -0.82 29.63 10.32
CA LEU A 52 0.51 30.03 10.78
C LEU A 52 1.14 31.11 9.90
N PRO A 53 2.04 31.96 10.44
CA PRO A 53 2.92 32.78 9.62
C PRO A 53 3.72 31.90 8.64
N ALA A 54 3.95 32.42 7.43
CA ALA A 54 4.54 31.63 6.33
C ALA A 54 5.91 31.02 6.66
N ASP A 55 6.77 31.79 7.33
CA ASP A 55 8.10 31.34 7.78
C ASP A 55 8.01 30.19 8.80
N VAL A 56 7.11 30.30 9.76
CA VAL A 56 6.87 29.25 10.77
C VAL A 56 6.28 27.99 10.11
N TYR A 57 5.36 28.18 9.16
CA TYR A 57 4.78 27.05 8.44
C TYR A 57 5.83 26.28 7.63
N GLU A 58 6.66 26.97 6.86
CA GLU A 58 7.70 26.32 6.04
C GLU A 58 8.74 25.57 6.91
N GLU A 59 9.15 26.14 8.05
CA GLU A 59 10.05 25.45 8.99
C GLU A 59 9.42 24.16 9.54
N ILE A 60 8.15 24.22 9.96
CA ILE A 60 7.43 23.05 10.47
C ILE A 60 7.22 22.00 9.36
N LYS A 61 6.86 22.43 8.16
CA LYS A 61 6.66 21.57 6.98
C LYS A 61 7.95 20.83 6.62
N GLU A 62 9.08 21.52 6.53
CA GLU A 62 10.37 20.89 6.23
C GLU A 62 10.73 19.84 7.29
N ARG A 63 10.61 20.19 8.57
CA ARG A 63 10.84 19.24 9.67
C ARG A 63 9.90 18.05 9.63
N ALA A 64 8.61 18.27 9.36
CA ALA A 64 7.61 17.22 9.27
C ALA A 64 7.92 16.27 8.12
N LEU A 65 8.18 16.77 6.91
CA LEU A 65 8.53 15.96 5.74
C LEU A 65 9.76 15.08 5.96
N ASN A 66 10.74 15.56 6.74
CA ASN A 66 11.95 14.82 7.05
C ASN A 66 11.81 13.83 8.21
N SER A 67 10.80 13.97 9.06
CA SER A 67 10.62 13.15 10.27
C SER A 67 9.47 12.15 10.20
N VAL A 68 8.40 12.46 9.48
CA VAL A 68 7.20 11.61 9.39
C VAL A 68 7.52 10.31 8.65
N ARG A 69 6.99 9.20 9.18
CA ARG A 69 7.08 7.88 8.56
C ARG A 69 5.76 7.54 7.88
N GLY A 70 5.87 6.99 6.69
CA GLY A 70 4.71 6.57 5.94
C GLY A 70 5.09 5.89 4.62
N THR A 71 4.08 5.52 3.86
CA THR A 71 4.24 4.86 2.56
C THR A 71 3.14 5.35 1.62
N VAL A 72 3.53 5.71 0.41
CA VAL A 72 2.57 5.88 -0.69
C VAL A 72 2.30 4.50 -1.28
N GLN A 73 1.10 3.97 -1.08
CA GLN A 73 0.71 2.64 -1.58
C GLN A 73 0.16 2.72 -3.01
N ALA A 74 0.91 3.32 -3.92
CA ALA A 74 0.50 3.55 -5.29
C ALA A 74 1.40 2.77 -6.26
N ASP A 75 1.33 1.43 -6.25
CA ASP A 75 1.98 0.58 -7.25
C ASP A 75 1.08 0.44 -8.48
N ILE A 76 1.30 1.29 -9.48
CA ILE A 76 0.45 1.35 -10.67
C ILE A 76 0.60 0.12 -11.59
N LEU A 77 1.73 -0.58 -11.52
CA LEU A 77 1.96 -1.77 -12.33
C LEU A 77 1.12 -2.95 -11.83
N LYS A 78 1.08 -3.16 -10.51
CA LYS A 78 0.23 -4.21 -9.94
C LYS A 78 -1.26 -3.91 -10.08
N GLU A 79 -1.66 -2.63 -10.12
CA GLU A 79 -3.05 -2.23 -10.37
C GLU A 79 -3.56 -2.77 -11.72
N ASP A 80 -2.75 -2.67 -12.76
CA ASP A 80 -3.07 -3.24 -14.07
C ASP A 80 -3.05 -4.78 -14.04
N GLN A 81 -1.98 -5.36 -13.48
CA GLN A 81 -1.73 -6.80 -13.51
C GLN A 81 -2.76 -7.61 -12.71
N ALA A 82 -3.21 -7.10 -11.56
CA ALA A 82 -3.95 -7.90 -10.58
C ALA A 82 -5.34 -7.36 -10.23
N GLN A 83 -5.56 -6.04 -10.24
CA GLN A 83 -6.76 -5.44 -9.64
C GLN A 83 -7.71 -4.75 -10.61
N ASN A 84 -7.26 -4.32 -11.78
CA ASN A 84 -8.01 -3.44 -12.70
C ASN A 84 -8.52 -2.14 -12.06
N THR A 85 -7.75 -1.58 -11.16
CA THR A 85 -8.08 -0.36 -10.43
C THR A 85 -7.31 0.87 -10.93
N CYS A 86 -6.63 0.74 -12.07
CA CYS A 86 -5.93 1.86 -12.70
C CYS A 86 -6.87 3.03 -12.97
N ILE A 87 -6.42 4.22 -12.59
CA ILE A 87 -7.17 5.47 -12.79
C ILE A 87 -6.76 6.12 -14.12
N PHE A 88 -5.46 6.27 -14.35
CA PHE A 88 -4.87 6.90 -15.52
C PHE A 88 -4.21 5.89 -16.45
N SER A 89 -3.83 6.32 -17.65
CA SER A 89 -2.99 5.53 -18.53
C SER A 89 -1.68 5.12 -17.85
N THR A 90 -1.12 3.97 -18.22
CA THR A 90 0.13 3.47 -17.63
C THR A 90 1.27 4.47 -17.74
N GLU A 91 1.41 5.12 -18.91
CA GLU A 91 2.44 6.14 -19.16
C GLU A 91 2.29 7.33 -18.22
N PHE A 92 1.07 7.88 -18.08
CA PHE A 92 0.81 9.01 -17.20
C PHE A 92 0.99 8.65 -15.73
N SER A 93 0.60 7.44 -15.34
CA SER A 93 0.78 6.92 -13.99
C SER A 93 2.27 6.76 -13.65
N LEU A 94 3.09 6.22 -14.54
CA LEU A 94 4.55 6.15 -14.36
C LEU A 94 5.17 7.54 -14.23
N ARG A 95 4.68 8.50 -15.03
CA ARG A 95 5.12 9.89 -14.90
C ARG A 95 4.83 10.46 -13.52
N LEU A 96 3.61 10.27 -13.00
CA LEU A 96 3.24 10.68 -11.62
C LEU A 96 4.16 10.06 -10.57
N MET A 97 4.48 8.77 -10.70
CA MET A 97 5.41 8.08 -9.79
C MET A 97 6.81 8.68 -9.86
N GLY A 98 7.29 9.01 -11.06
CA GLY A 98 8.58 9.68 -11.25
C GLY A 98 8.61 11.09 -10.67
N ASP A 99 7.53 11.86 -10.82
CA ASP A 99 7.41 13.22 -10.27
C ASP A 99 7.39 13.19 -8.73
N LEU A 100 6.69 12.22 -8.15
CA LEU A 100 6.67 11.97 -6.71
C LEU A 100 8.08 11.63 -6.19
N GLN A 101 8.78 10.72 -6.88
CA GLN A 101 10.14 10.35 -6.48
C GLN A 101 11.12 11.52 -6.59
N SER A 102 11.04 12.34 -7.65
CA SER A 102 11.83 13.56 -7.79
C SER A 102 11.57 14.52 -6.63
N TYR A 103 10.30 14.74 -6.28
CA TYR A 103 9.93 15.56 -5.13
C TYR A 103 10.56 15.05 -3.82
N PHE A 104 10.59 13.73 -3.61
CA PHE A 104 11.21 13.13 -2.43
C PHE A 104 12.72 13.39 -2.36
N ILE A 105 13.42 13.33 -3.51
CA ILE A 105 14.85 13.64 -3.61
C ILE A 105 15.08 15.12 -3.30
N ASP A 106 14.35 16.01 -3.97
CA ASP A 106 14.50 17.46 -3.86
C ASP A 106 14.28 17.97 -2.43
N HIS A 107 13.32 17.37 -1.72
CA HIS A 107 12.98 17.72 -0.33
C HIS A 107 13.67 16.84 0.73
N LYS A 108 14.60 15.96 0.32
CA LYS A 108 15.36 15.06 1.19
C LYS A 108 14.50 14.19 2.10
N ILE A 109 13.37 13.70 1.60
CA ILE A 109 12.44 12.87 2.35
C ILE A 109 13.01 11.47 2.48
N ASN A 110 13.48 11.11 3.69
CA ASN A 110 14.21 9.87 3.93
C ASN A 110 13.42 8.79 4.68
N ASN A 111 12.39 9.19 5.42
CA ASN A 111 11.64 8.30 6.31
C ASN A 111 10.29 7.86 5.72
N PHE A 112 9.99 8.27 4.50
CA PHE A 112 8.76 7.96 3.81
C PHE A 112 9.06 7.13 2.56
N TYR A 113 8.33 6.05 2.34
CA TYR A 113 8.45 5.25 1.12
C TYR A 113 7.62 5.88 -0.01
N SER A 114 8.24 6.08 -1.16
CA SER A 114 7.59 6.67 -2.34
C SER A 114 6.65 5.69 -3.06
N VAL A 115 6.88 4.40 -2.87
CA VAL A 115 6.04 3.33 -3.42
C VAL A 115 6.11 2.10 -2.53
N SER A 116 5.01 1.37 -2.45
CA SER A 116 4.96 -0.01 -1.94
C SER A 116 4.75 -0.94 -3.11
N ILE A 117 5.84 -1.56 -3.60
CA ILE A 117 5.82 -2.48 -4.73
C ILE A 117 5.16 -3.78 -4.27
N SER A 118 3.94 -4.03 -4.75
CA SER A 118 3.01 -4.93 -4.08
C SER A 118 2.82 -6.26 -4.79
N GLY A 119 3.42 -7.32 -4.23
CA GLY A 119 3.08 -8.71 -4.54
C GLY A 119 1.83 -9.21 -3.81
N TYR A 120 1.47 -8.60 -2.68
CA TYR A 120 0.28 -8.98 -1.91
C TYR A 120 -0.97 -9.10 -2.80
N HIS A 121 -1.29 -8.05 -3.56
CA HIS A 121 -2.47 -8.03 -4.41
C HIS A 121 -2.37 -9.02 -5.58
N ILE A 122 -1.17 -9.29 -6.08
CA ILE A 122 -0.91 -10.31 -7.11
C ILE A 122 -1.24 -11.70 -6.57
N ALA A 123 -0.79 -12.02 -5.35
CA ALA A 123 -1.11 -13.28 -4.68
C ALA A 123 -2.60 -13.39 -4.33
N GLU A 124 -3.21 -12.32 -3.81
CA GLU A 124 -4.65 -12.31 -3.48
C GLU A 124 -5.54 -12.45 -4.72
N ALA A 125 -5.08 -11.99 -5.90
CA ALA A 125 -5.76 -12.21 -7.18
C ALA A 125 -5.63 -13.67 -7.69
N GLY A 126 -4.74 -14.49 -7.11
CA GLY A 126 -4.64 -15.90 -7.40
C GLY A 126 -3.26 -16.45 -7.77
N ALA A 127 -2.25 -15.59 -7.86
CA ALA A 127 -0.90 -16.02 -8.19
C ALA A 127 -0.32 -16.98 -7.12
N ASN A 128 0.49 -17.93 -7.58
CA ASN A 128 1.32 -18.74 -6.71
C ASN A 128 2.52 -17.93 -6.16
N PRO A 129 3.27 -18.45 -5.17
CA PRO A 129 4.40 -17.73 -4.57
C PRO A 129 5.49 -17.33 -5.57
N ILE A 130 5.76 -18.14 -6.58
CA ILE A 130 6.79 -17.87 -7.60
C ILE A 130 6.36 -16.68 -8.48
N SER A 131 5.15 -16.71 -9.01
CA SER A 131 4.61 -15.62 -9.82
C SER A 131 4.45 -14.34 -9.03
N GLN A 132 4.01 -14.42 -7.77
CA GLN A 132 3.99 -13.27 -6.85
C GLN A 132 5.37 -12.62 -6.79
N LEU A 133 6.40 -13.40 -6.46
CA LEU A 133 7.75 -12.87 -6.26
C LEU A 133 8.35 -12.34 -7.56
N ALA A 134 8.23 -13.09 -8.65
CA ALA A 134 8.77 -12.71 -9.95
C ALA A 134 8.15 -11.40 -10.47
N PHE A 135 6.83 -11.28 -10.43
CA PHE A 135 6.14 -10.07 -10.92
C PHE A 135 6.45 -8.86 -10.04
N THR A 136 6.49 -9.05 -8.72
CA THR A 136 6.81 -7.95 -7.80
C THR A 136 8.23 -7.43 -7.98
N LEU A 137 9.22 -8.31 -8.08
CA LEU A 137 10.60 -7.88 -8.31
C LEU A 137 10.79 -7.26 -9.70
N SER A 138 10.14 -7.81 -10.74
CA SER A 138 10.15 -7.23 -12.09
C SER A 138 9.55 -5.82 -12.09
N ASN A 139 8.45 -5.60 -11.37
CA ASN A 139 7.87 -4.26 -11.18
C ASN A 139 8.87 -3.33 -10.47
N GLY A 140 9.55 -3.82 -9.44
CA GLY A 140 10.59 -3.08 -8.73
C GLY A 140 11.73 -2.64 -9.65
N PHE A 141 12.23 -3.54 -10.49
CA PHE A 141 13.25 -3.19 -11.48
C PHE A 141 12.74 -2.24 -12.56
N THR A 142 11.47 -2.33 -12.94
CA THR A 142 10.85 -1.38 -13.87
C THR A 142 10.83 0.03 -13.29
N TYR A 143 10.49 0.22 -12.02
CA TYR A 143 10.59 1.53 -11.35
C TYR A 143 12.04 2.02 -11.29
N VAL A 144 13.01 1.15 -10.96
CA VAL A 144 14.44 1.51 -10.95
C VAL A 144 14.87 2.02 -12.32
N GLU A 145 14.61 1.27 -13.38
CA GLU A 145 14.98 1.65 -14.77
C GLU A 145 14.28 2.95 -15.18
N TYR A 146 13.02 3.13 -14.82
CA TYR A 146 12.27 4.34 -15.14
C TYR A 146 12.87 5.58 -14.44
N TYR A 147 13.21 5.47 -13.16
CA TYR A 147 13.80 6.59 -12.43
C TYR A 147 15.21 6.92 -12.92
N LEU A 148 16.01 5.91 -13.24
CA LEU A 148 17.33 6.10 -13.89
C LEU A 148 17.19 6.79 -15.24
N SER A 149 16.21 6.42 -16.07
CA SER A 149 15.95 7.04 -17.37
C SER A 149 15.56 8.51 -17.26
N ARG A 150 15.05 8.93 -16.12
CA ARG A 150 14.76 10.34 -15.77
C ARG A 150 15.97 11.09 -15.21
N GLY A 151 17.14 10.46 -15.13
CA GLY A 151 18.39 11.06 -14.65
C GLY A 151 18.54 11.09 -13.13
N MET A 152 17.74 10.34 -12.38
CA MET A 152 17.88 10.24 -10.91
C MET A 152 19.05 9.32 -10.55
N ASP A 153 19.78 9.60 -9.48
CA ASP A 153 20.82 8.72 -8.94
C ASP A 153 20.17 7.58 -8.13
N ILE A 154 20.64 6.34 -8.35
CA ILE A 154 20.09 5.16 -7.69
C ILE A 154 20.17 5.22 -6.16
N ASN A 155 21.22 5.81 -5.62
CA ASN A 155 21.44 5.90 -4.17
C ASN A 155 20.54 6.97 -3.51
N ASP A 156 20.03 7.92 -4.31
CA ASP A 156 19.09 8.91 -3.83
C ASP A 156 17.68 8.35 -3.67
N PHE A 157 17.21 7.50 -4.59
CA PHE A 157 15.82 7.01 -4.58
C PHE A 157 15.64 5.60 -4.04
N ALA A 158 16.58 4.67 -4.19
CA ALA A 158 16.36 3.27 -3.83
C ALA A 158 16.01 3.05 -2.34
N LYS A 159 16.45 3.94 -1.48
CA LYS A 159 16.11 3.95 -0.05
C LYS A 159 14.61 4.20 0.23
N ASN A 160 13.90 4.84 -0.71
CA ASN A 160 12.47 5.14 -0.62
C ASN A 160 11.58 4.03 -1.23
N LEU A 161 12.18 2.99 -1.82
CA LEU A 161 11.44 1.83 -2.32
C LEU A 161 11.17 0.84 -1.18
N SER A 162 9.96 0.33 -1.13
CA SER A 162 9.59 -0.78 -0.25
C SER A 162 8.80 -1.83 -1.02
N PHE A 163 8.78 -3.04 -0.49
CA PHE A 163 8.07 -4.16 -1.08
C PHE A 163 6.98 -4.65 -0.13
N PHE A 164 5.97 -5.28 -0.68
CA PHE A 164 4.84 -5.79 0.07
C PHE A 164 4.44 -7.16 -0.47
N PHE A 165 4.56 -8.21 0.36
CA PHE A 165 4.24 -9.57 -0.02
C PHE A 165 3.10 -10.14 0.82
N SER A 166 2.38 -11.11 0.25
CA SER A 166 1.47 -12.00 0.96
C SER A 166 2.22 -13.23 1.43
N ASN A 167 1.88 -13.74 2.60
CA ASN A 167 2.28 -15.07 3.07
C ASN A 167 1.06 -15.98 3.19
N GLY A 168 1.06 -17.05 2.41
CA GLY A 168 0.14 -18.16 2.54
C GLY A 168 0.71 -19.30 3.41
N VAL A 169 0.28 -20.52 3.12
CA VAL A 169 0.70 -21.73 3.85
C VAL A 169 1.59 -22.65 3.02
N ASP A 170 1.79 -22.37 1.72
CA ASP A 170 2.67 -23.14 0.85
C ASP A 170 4.12 -23.00 1.33
N PRO A 171 4.97 -24.05 1.15
CA PRO A 171 6.34 -24.06 1.70
C PRO A 171 7.21 -22.93 1.15
N GLU A 172 7.00 -22.49 -0.08
CA GLU A 172 7.74 -21.41 -0.73
C GLU A 172 7.66 -20.08 0.06
N TYR A 173 6.57 -19.86 0.79
CA TYR A 173 6.41 -18.67 1.63
C TYR A 173 7.43 -18.61 2.79
N ALA A 174 8.02 -19.74 3.18
CA ALA A 174 9.07 -19.77 4.19
C ALA A 174 10.38 -19.11 3.74
N VAL A 175 10.56 -18.89 2.42
CA VAL A 175 11.79 -18.35 1.83
C VAL A 175 11.59 -17.15 0.92
N ILE A 176 10.36 -16.67 0.76
CA ILE A 176 10.04 -15.62 -0.22
C ILE A 176 10.85 -14.33 0.01
N GLY A 177 11.01 -13.90 1.25
CA GLY A 177 11.80 -12.71 1.59
C GLY A 177 13.30 -12.96 1.45
N ARG A 178 13.76 -14.14 1.79
CA ARG A 178 15.18 -14.56 1.62
C ARG A 178 15.58 -14.51 0.15
N VAL A 179 14.77 -15.08 -0.74
CA VAL A 179 15.00 -15.04 -2.19
C VAL A 179 14.90 -13.63 -2.73
N ALA A 180 13.89 -12.87 -2.31
CA ALA A 180 13.71 -11.46 -2.70
C ALA A 180 14.95 -10.63 -2.39
N ARG A 181 15.46 -10.71 -1.14
CA ARG A 181 16.68 -10.00 -0.72
C ARG A 181 17.89 -10.41 -1.53
N ARG A 182 18.05 -11.71 -1.82
CA ARG A 182 19.19 -12.26 -2.55
C ARG A 182 19.21 -11.78 -4.01
N ILE A 183 18.09 -11.83 -4.71
CA ILE A 183 17.96 -11.35 -6.10
C ILE A 183 18.15 -9.82 -6.15
N TRP A 184 17.45 -9.08 -5.28
CA TRP A 184 17.55 -7.63 -5.24
C TRP A 184 18.98 -7.15 -4.98
N ALA A 185 19.63 -7.66 -3.96
CA ALA A 185 21.00 -7.26 -3.60
C ALA A 185 22.01 -7.53 -4.73
N LYS A 186 21.91 -8.69 -5.39
CA LYS A 186 22.76 -9.04 -6.54
C LYS A 186 22.53 -8.06 -7.71
N ALA A 187 21.27 -7.79 -8.07
CA ALA A 187 20.95 -6.90 -9.16
C ALA A 187 21.37 -5.45 -8.86
N MET A 188 21.05 -4.95 -7.68
CA MET A 188 21.41 -3.59 -7.27
C MET A 188 22.92 -3.36 -7.25
N LYS A 189 23.69 -4.34 -6.78
CA LYS A 189 25.15 -4.28 -6.76
C LYS A 189 25.77 -4.43 -8.15
N LEU A 190 25.40 -5.48 -8.88
CA LEU A 190 26.13 -5.91 -10.09
C LEU A 190 25.66 -5.19 -11.36
N LYS A 191 24.36 -4.90 -11.46
CA LYS A 191 23.79 -4.21 -12.62
C LYS A 191 23.79 -2.70 -12.47
N TYR A 192 23.39 -2.21 -11.28
CA TYR A 192 23.16 -0.77 -11.07
C TYR A 192 24.28 -0.07 -10.30
N GLY A 193 25.26 -0.79 -9.73
CA GLY A 193 26.36 -0.20 -8.98
C GLY A 193 25.95 0.55 -7.71
N ALA A 194 24.80 0.16 -7.14
CA ALA A 194 24.21 0.80 -5.98
C ALA A 194 25.03 0.58 -4.68
N ASP A 195 24.93 1.51 -3.76
CA ASP A 195 25.57 1.43 -2.44
C ASP A 195 24.95 0.32 -1.55
N GLU A 196 25.56 0.03 -0.41
CA GLU A 196 25.09 -1.01 0.52
C GLU A 196 23.68 -0.75 1.07
N ARG A 197 23.26 0.52 1.19
CA ARG A 197 21.93 0.88 1.67
C ARG A 197 20.87 0.57 0.61
N ALA A 198 21.13 0.90 -0.64
CA ALA A 198 20.26 0.64 -1.77
C ALA A 198 20.13 -0.86 -2.09
N GLN A 199 21.15 -1.68 -1.76
CA GLN A 199 21.13 -3.15 -1.90
C GLN A 199 20.20 -3.83 -0.89
N LYS A 200 19.77 -3.16 0.18
CA LYS A 200 18.92 -3.73 1.23
C LYS A 200 17.46 -3.63 0.84
N LEU A 201 16.88 -4.74 0.40
CA LEU A 201 15.44 -4.84 0.20
C LEU A 201 14.70 -4.76 1.53
N LYS A 202 13.69 -3.90 1.59
CA LYS A 202 12.79 -3.76 2.74
C LYS A 202 11.40 -4.20 2.32
N TYR A 203 10.76 -5.03 3.13
CA TYR A 203 9.43 -5.52 2.80
C TYR A 203 8.54 -5.67 4.01
N HIS A 204 7.27 -5.41 3.74
CA HIS A 204 6.16 -5.71 4.62
C HIS A 204 5.53 -7.04 4.23
N ILE A 205 5.08 -7.83 5.18
CA ILE A 205 4.24 -9.01 4.96
C ILE A 205 2.84 -8.75 5.52
N GLN A 206 1.84 -9.14 4.76
CA GLN A 206 0.50 -9.39 5.27
C GLN A 206 0.16 -10.87 5.09
N THR A 207 -0.42 -11.48 6.10
CA THR A 207 -0.93 -12.86 6.00
C THR A 207 -2.02 -12.93 4.92
N SER A 208 -2.10 -14.04 4.19
CA SER A 208 -2.98 -14.16 3.03
C SER A 208 -4.47 -14.10 3.40
N GLY A 209 -5.19 -13.16 2.80
CA GLY A 209 -6.65 -13.07 2.87
C GLY A 209 -7.35 -14.23 2.19
N ARG A 210 -6.77 -14.77 1.11
CA ARG A 210 -7.27 -15.96 0.40
C ARG A 210 -7.33 -17.22 1.26
N SER A 211 -6.55 -17.27 2.33
CA SER A 211 -6.55 -18.38 3.28
C SER A 211 -7.67 -18.29 4.30
N LEU A 212 -8.41 -17.18 4.36
CA LEU A 212 -9.52 -16.99 5.28
C LEU A 212 -10.81 -17.52 4.68
N HIS A 213 -11.49 -18.36 5.42
CA HIS A 213 -12.75 -18.99 5.00
C HIS A 213 -13.88 -18.60 5.95
N ALA A 214 -15.10 -18.50 5.39
CA ALA A 214 -16.31 -18.21 6.15
C ALA A 214 -16.81 -19.41 6.97
N GLN A 215 -16.53 -20.63 6.48
CA GLN A 215 -16.82 -21.86 7.23
C GLN A 215 -15.76 -22.05 8.32
N GLU A 216 -16.18 -22.53 9.48
CA GLU A 216 -15.33 -22.74 10.66
C GLU A 216 -14.38 -21.54 10.88
N ILE A 217 -14.98 -20.36 10.87
CA ILE A 217 -14.29 -19.07 10.84
C ILE A 217 -13.22 -18.92 11.93
N SER A 218 -13.39 -19.59 13.08
CA SER A 218 -12.41 -19.60 14.17
C SER A 218 -11.08 -20.27 13.82
N PHE A 219 -11.06 -21.18 12.80
CA PHE A 219 -9.83 -21.82 12.35
C PHE A 219 -8.90 -20.85 11.60
N ASN A 220 -9.42 -19.70 11.17
CA ASN A 220 -8.62 -18.70 10.48
C ASN A 220 -7.48 -18.14 11.35
N ASP A 221 -7.67 -18.01 12.67
CA ASP A 221 -6.58 -17.60 13.57
C ASP A 221 -5.39 -18.58 13.54
N ILE A 222 -5.66 -19.88 13.39
CA ILE A 222 -4.62 -20.90 13.29
C ILE A 222 -3.84 -20.71 11.97
N ARG A 223 -4.55 -20.50 10.84
CA ARG A 223 -3.93 -20.23 9.54
C ARG A 223 -3.09 -18.97 9.58
N THR A 224 -3.64 -17.88 10.10
CA THR A 224 -2.95 -16.60 10.27
C THR A 224 -1.69 -16.75 11.15
N THR A 225 -1.77 -17.54 12.22
CA THR A 225 -0.61 -17.80 13.11
C THR A 225 0.53 -18.50 12.37
N LEU A 226 0.24 -19.51 11.57
CA LEU A 226 1.26 -20.25 10.79
C LEU A 226 1.91 -19.35 9.72
N GLN A 227 1.12 -18.53 9.05
CA GLN A 227 1.61 -17.56 8.05
C GLN A 227 2.46 -16.47 8.69
N ALA A 228 2.06 -15.97 9.86
CA ALA A 228 2.84 -15.01 10.64
C ALA A 228 4.19 -15.61 11.09
N LEU A 229 4.20 -16.87 11.44
CA LEU A 229 5.43 -17.59 11.82
C LEU A 229 6.43 -17.66 10.67
N TYR A 230 5.97 -17.98 9.45
CA TYR A 230 6.80 -17.93 8.24
C TYR A 230 7.40 -16.53 8.04
N ALA A 231 6.60 -15.48 8.14
CA ALA A 231 7.04 -14.11 7.96
C ALA A 231 8.13 -13.69 8.96
N ILE A 232 7.94 -14.04 10.24
CA ILE A 232 8.88 -13.70 11.31
C ILE A 232 10.18 -14.49 11.16
N TYR A 233 10.11 -15.78 10.84
CA TYR A 233 11.30 -16.61 10.63
C TYR A 233 12.08 -16.26 9.37
N ASP A 234 11.43 -15.68 8.36
CA ASP A 234 12.10 -15.13 7.17
C ASP A 234 12.56 -13.67 7.36
N ASN A 235 12.49 -13.12 8.58
CA ASN A 235 12.96 -11.78 8.94
C ASN A 235 12.29 -10.64 8.14
N CYS A 236 10.97 -10.63 8.03
CA CYS A 236 10.26 -9.48 7.47
C CYS A 236 10.52 -8.19 8.28
N ASN A 237 10.48 -7.03 7.62
CA ASN A 237 10.69 -5.75 8.30
C ASN A 237 9.45 -5.32 9.12
N SER A 238 8.28 -5.70 8.68
CA SER A 238 7.01 -5.47 9.38
C SER A 238 5.98 -6.50 8.96
N LEU A 239 5.00 -6.75 9.82
CA LEU A 239 3.99 -7.78 9.66
C LEU A 239 2.60 -7.23 10.00
N HIS A 240 1.63 -7.55 9.14
CA HIS A 240 0.20 -7.45 9.43
C HIS A 240 -0.40 -8.86 9.49
N THR A 241 -1.13 -9.13 10.55
CA THR A 241 -1.90 -10.36 10.73
C THR A 241 -3.39 -10.06 10.53
N ASN A 242 -4.02 -10.77 9.61
CA ASN A 242 -5.45 -10.61 9.32
C ASN A 242 -6.29 -11.07 10.51
N ALA A 243 -7.39 -10.38 10.76
CA ALA A 243 -8.38 -10.82 11.72
C ALA A 243 -9.17 -12.02 11.16
N TYR A 244 -9.57 -12.93 12.03
CA TYR A 244 -10.23 -14.17 11.63
C TYR A 244 -11.57 -13.96 10.89
N ASP A 245 -12.24 -12.84 11.15
CA ASP A 245 -13.55 -12.48 10.61
C ASP A 245 -13.48 -11.63 9.33
N GLU A 246 -12.29 -11.28 8.83
CA GLU A 246 -12.11 -10.53 7.57
C GLU A 246 -12.71 -11.25 6.34
N ALA A 247 -12.93 -12.57 6.43
CA ALA A 247 -13.65 -13.32 5.40
C ALA A 247 -15.11 -12.86 5.21
N ILE A 248 -15.71 -12.17 6.18
CA ILE A 248 -17.14 -11.80 6.19
C ILE A 248 -17.35 -10.30 6.42
N THR A 249 -16.58 -9.67 7.29
CA THR A 249 -16.82 -8.29 7.77
C THR A 249 -15.53 -7.48 7.88
N THR A 250 -15.66 -6.17 8.02
CA THR A 250 -14.59 -5.35 8.58
C THR A 250 -14.32 -5.83 10.00
N PRO A 251 -13.04 -5.99 10.40
CA PRO A 251 -12.69 -6.56 11.70
C PRO A 251 -13.36 -5.85 12.88
N THR A 252 -13.79 -6.65 13.85
CA THR A 252 -14.31 -6.17 15.14
C THR A 252 -13.17 -5.85 16.11
N GLU A 253 -13.45 -5.17 17.20
CA GLU A 253 -12.46 -4.90 18.26
C GLU A 253 -11.87 -6.21 18.80
N GLU A 254 -12.70 -7.23 19.05
CA GLU A 254 -12.26 -8.54 19.52
C GLU A 254 -11.32 -9.22 18.52
N SER A 255 -11.70 -9.26 17.25
CA SER A 255 -10.90 -9.93 16.21
C SER A 255 -9.56 -9.23 15.94
N VAL A 256 -9.53 -7.89 15.94
CA VAL A 256 -8.29 -7.11 15.88
C VAL A 256 -7.38 -7.39 17.06
N ARG A 257 -7.93 -7.45 18.28
CA ARG A 257 -7.16 -7.80 19.47
C ARG A 257 -6.53 -9.19 19.36
N ARG A 258 -7.24 -10.18 18.83
CA ARG A 258 -6.72 -11.54 18.60
C ARG A 258 -5.63 -11.55 17.54
N ALA A 259 -5.84 -10.84 16.42
CA ALA A 259 -4.83 -10.71 15.37
C ALA A 259 -3.52 -10.07 15.87
N MET A 260 -3.60 -9.05 16.72
CA MET A 260 -2.43 -8.48 17.40
C MET A 260 -1.79 -9.47 18.39
N ALA A 261 -2.60 -10.23 19.12
CA ALA A 261 -2.12 -11.21 20.08
C ALA A 261 -1.27 -12.31 19.41
N ILE A 262 -1.58 -12.70 18.18
CA ILE A 262 -0.78 -13.65 17.40
C ILE A 262 0.69 -13.18 17.33
N GLN A 263 0.93 -11.93 16.93
CA GLN A 263 2.29 -11.38 16.83
C GLN A 263 2.96 -11.29 18.21
N LEU A 264 2.23 -10.87 19.23
CA LEU A 264 2.77 -10.73 20.58
C LEU A 264 3.15 -12.09 21.19
N ILE A 265 2.35 -13.13 20.99
CA ILE A 265 2.64 -14.50 21.44
C ILE A 265 3.90 -15.02 20.75
N ILE A 266 4.01 -14.86 19.42
CA ILE A 266 5.20 -15.28 18.68
C ILE A 266 6.45 -14.54 19.18
N ASN A 267 6.36 -13.24 19.42
CA ASN A 267 7.51 -12.42 19.81
C ASN A 267 7.93 -12.60 21.28
N HIS A 268 6.99 -12.83 22.18
CA HIS A 268 7.26 -12.84 23.62
C HIS A 268 7.30 -14.23 24.24
N GLU A 269 6.44 -15.14 23.77
CA GLU A 269 6.32 -16.47 24.35
C GLU A 269 7.11 -17.53 23.58
N LEU A 270 7.21 -17.41 22.23
CA LEU A 270 7.95 -18.34 21.40
C LEU A 270 9.45 -17.99 21.37
N GLY A 271 10.27 -18.79 22.07
CA GLY A 271 11.69 -18.49 22.29
C GLY A 271 12.55 -18.42 21.03
N LEU A 272 12.19 -19.12 19.95
CA LEU A 272 12.99 -19.18 18.72
C LEU A 272 12.98 -17.83 17.96
N ALA A 273 11.93 -17.04 18.08
CA ALA A 273 11.84 -15.70 17.50
C ALA A 273 12.84 -14.69 18.09
N LYS A 274 13.48 -15.01 19.20
CA LYS A 274 14.55 -14.19 19.82
C LYS A 274 15.90 -14.32 19.12
N ASN A 275 16.04 -15.22 18.15
CA ASN A 275 17.26 -15.43 17.37
C ASN A 275 17.10 -14.77 16.00
N GLU A 276 18.18 -14.13 15.53
CA GLU A 276 18.24 -13.67 14.15
C GLU A 276 18.37 -14.86 13.21
N ASN A 277 17.59 -14.85 12.11
CA ASN A 277 17.62 -15.88 11.07
C ASN A 277 17.58 -17.32 11.63
N PRO A 278 16.54 -17.70 12.39
CA PRO A 278 16.50 -18.98 13.11
C PRO A 278 16.49 -20.22 12.20
N THR A 279 16.17 -20.05 10.92
CA THR A 279 16.12 -21.13 9.91
C THR A 279 17.40 -21.27 9.11
N GLN A 280 18.42 -20.44 9.35
CA GLN A 280 19.69 -20.49 8.66
C GLN A 280 20.36 -21.87 8.84
N GLY A 281 20.85 -22.44 7.73
CA GLY A 281 21.52 -23.75 7.72
C GLY A 281 20.55 -24.94 7.82
N SER A 282 19.25 -24.70 7.85
CA SER A 282 18.26 -25.77 7.69
C SER A 282 18.32 -26.27 6.25
N PHE A 283 18.56 -27.59 6.08
CA PHE A 283 18.70 -28.21 4.77
C PHE A 283 17.55 -27.86 3.82
N ILE A 284 16.29 -28.00 4.28
CA ILE A 284 15.12 -27.71 3.45
C ILE A 284 15.02 -26.22 3.07
N ILE A 285 15.40 -25.32 3.96
CA ILE A 285 15.33 -23.88 3.71
C ILE A 285 16.39 -23.45 2.70
N GLU A 286 17.61 -23.98 2.78
CA GLU A 286 18.68 -23.66 1.82
C GLU A 286 18.34 -24.21 0.42
N GLU A 287 17.91 -25.47 0.32
CA GLU A 287 17.49 -26.10 -0.95
C GLU A 287 16.27 -25.37 -1.57
N LEU A 288 15.25 -25.09 -0.76
CA LEU A 288 14.06 -24.40 -1.23
C LEU A 288 14.37 -22.95 -1.70
N THR A 289 15.33 -22.29 -1.03
CA THR A 289 15.80 -20.97 -1.45
C THR A 289 16.38 -21.00 -2.87
N ASP A 290 17.21 -22.00 -3.17
CA ASP A 290 17.84 -22.14 -4.48
C ASP A 290 16.81 -22.49 -5.57
N LEU A 291 15.89 -23.42 -5.28
CA LEU A 291 14.82 -23.81 -6.21
C LEU A 291 13.87 -22.65 -6.53
N VAL A 292 13.49 -21.87 -5.52
CA VAL A 292 12.61 -20.71 -5.71
C VAL A 292 13.34 -19.60 -6.48
N GLU A 293 14.63 -19.34 -6.19
CA GLU A 293 15.42 -18.39 -6.99
C GLU A 293 15.48 -18.81 -8.46
N GLU A 294 15.75 -20.08 -8.76
CA GLU A 294 15.79 -20.61 -10.13
C GLU A 294 14.43 -20.41 -10.84
N ALA A 295 13.35 -20.77 -10.19
CA ALA A 295 11.99 -20.61 -10.75
C ALA A 295 11.64 -19.14 -11.03
N VAL A 296 12.03 -18.23 -10.16
CA VAL A 296 11.84 -16.79 -10.34
C VAL A 296 12.66 -16.26 -11.52
N MET A 297 13.92 -16.72 -11.66
CA MET A 297 14.77 -16.34 -12.79
C MET A 297 14.19 -16.80 -14.13
N LEU A 298 13.65 -18.02 -14.21
CA LEU A 298 12.96 -18.50 -15.40
C LEU A 298 11.72 -17.64 -15.74
N GLU A 299 11.02 -17.14 -14.74
CA GLU A 299 9.89 -16.25 -14.96
C GLU A 299 10.34 -14.85 -15.44
N PHE A 300 11.49 -14.36 -14.98
CA PHE A 300 12.11 -13.14 -15.54
C PHE A 300 12.44 -13.26 -17.02
N ASP A 301 12.96 -14.42 -17.45
CA ASP A 301 13.23 -14.68 -18.86
C ASP A 301 11.94 -14.60 -19.70
N ARG A 302 10.85 -15.22 -19.22
CA ARG A 302 9.54 -15.16 -19.89
C ARG A 302 8.98 -13.74 -20.03
N ILE A 303 9.18 -12.90 -19.00
CA ILE A 303 8.78 -11.49 -19.04
C ILE A 303 9.68 -10.72 -20.02
N THR A 304 10.98 -10.98 -19.99
CA THR A 304 11.97 -10.32 -20.85
C THR A 304 11.71 -10.61 -22.33
N GLU A 305 11.41 -11.87 -22.70
CA GLU A 305 11.04 -12.28 -24.07
C GLU A 305 9.80 -11.55 -24.61
N ARG A 306 8.95 -11.02 -23.72
CA ARG A 306 7.72 -10.26 -24.04
C ARG A 306 7.93 -8.75 -24.08
N GLY A 307 9.17 -8.28 -24.05
CA GLY A 307 9.49 -6.86 -24.03
C GLY A 307 9.49 -6.24 -22.61
N GLY A 308 9.80 -7.04 -21.60
CA GLY A 308 9.81 -6.61 -20.20
C GLY A 308 8.39 -6.51 -19.61
N VAL A 309 8.29 -5.87 -18.45
CA VAL A 309 7.02 -5.77 -17.70
C VAL A 309 5.93 -5.09 -18.54
N LEU A 310 6.26 -3.97 -19.16
CA LEU A 310 5.27 -3.19 -19.93
C LEU A 310 4.79 -3.96 -21.19
N GLY A 311 5.70 -4.56 -21.95
CA GLY A 311 5.33 -5.39 -23.11
C GLY A 311 4.53 -6.63 -22.72
N ALA A 312 4.85 -7.26 -21.60
CA ALA A 312 4.08 -8.36 -21.06
C ALA A 312 2.68 -7.92 -20.56
N MET A 313 2.53 -6.70 -20.02
CA MET A 313 1.25 -6.12 -19.67
C MET A 313 0.37 -5.85 -20.90
N GLU A 314 0.94 -5.31 -21.99
CA GLU A 314 0.23 -5.06 -23.25
C GLU A 314 -0.38 -6.34 -23.83
N THR A 315 0.29 -7.47 -23.66
CA THR A 315 -0.20 -8.78 -24.12
C THR A 315 -1.06 -9.51 -23.09
N GLY A 316 -1.29 -8.91 -21.93
CA GLY A 316 -2.06 -9.50 -20.82
C GLY A 316 -1.40 -10.72 -20.16
N TYR A 317 -0.08 -10.89 -20.31
CA TYR A 317 0.63 -12.08 -19.83
C TYR A 317 0.51 -12.31 -18.33
N GLN A 318 0.87 -11.28 -17.52
CA GLN A 318 0.81 -11.41 -16.05
C GLN A 318 -0.61 -11.71 -15.58
N ARG A 319 -1.58 -11.00 -16.13
CA ARG A 319 -3.00 -11.18 -15.79
C ARG A 319 -3.50 -12.57 -16.16
N GLY A 320 -3.20 -13.04 -17.37
CA GLY A 320 -3.55 -14.38 -17.82
C GLY A 320 -2.97 -15.46 -16.91
N LYS A 321 -1.67 -15.34 -16.58
CA LYS A 321 -1.00 -16.26 -15.68
C LYS A 321 -1.59 -16.29 -14.28
N ILE A 322 -1.91 -15.13 -13.71
CA ILE A 322 -2.58 -15.03 -12.41
C ILE A 322 -3.94 -15.73 -12.44
N GLN A 323 -4.71 -15.55 -13.52
CA GLN A 323 -6.02 -16.18 -13.69
C GLN A 323 -5.91 -17.72 -13.83
N ASP A 324 -4.93 -18.21 -14.59
CA ASP A 324 -4.69 -19.64 -14.77
C ASP A 324 -4.28 -20.31 -13.45
N GLU A 325 -3.40 -19.67 -12.68
CA GLU A 325 -2.99 -20.16 -11.36
C GLU A 325 -4.15 -20.10 -10.35
N SER A 326 -4.96 -19.03 -10.37
CA SER A 326 -6.17 -18.94 -9.54
C SER A 326 -7.15 -20.07 -9.86
N LEU A 327 -7.40 -20.34 -11.13
CA LEU A 327 -8.28 -21.43 -11.57
C LEU A 327 -7.74 -22.79 -11.13
N TYR A 328 -6.42 -22.98 -11.21
CA TYR A 328 -5.77 -24.21 -10.75
C TYR A 328 -6.02 -24.46 -9.25
N TYR A 329 -5.78 -23.46 -8.40
CA TYR A 329 -6.04 -23.58 -6.96
C TYR A 329 -7.52 -23.81 -6.65
N GLU A 330 -8.43 -23.11 -7.33
CA GLU A 330 -9.87 -23.30 -7.12
C GLU A 330 -10.33 -24.71 -7.57
N THR A 331 -9.73 -25.25 -8.63
CA THR A 331 -9.98 -26.63 -9.07
C THR A 331 -9.53 -27.62 -8.01
N LEU A 332 -8.33 -27.49 -7.46
CA LEU A 332 -7.81 -28.37 -6.40
C LEU A 332 -8.68 -28.31 -5.12
N LYS A 333 -9.16 -27.11 -4.76
CA LYS A 333 -10.10 -26.95 -3.64
C LYS A 333 -11.44 -27.66 -3.90
N HIS A 334 -11.96 -27.51 -5.11
CA HIS A 334 -13.24 -28.08 -5.48
C HIS A 334 -13.20 -29.62 -5.59
N THR A 335 -12.12 -30.18 -6.12
CA THR A 335 -11.93 -31.63 -6.20
C THR A 335 -11.54 -32.26 -4.85
N GLY A 336 -11.12 -31.46 -3.88
CA GLY A 336 -10.62 -31.92 -2.58
C GLY A 336 -9.15 -32.37 -2.60
N GLU A 337 -8.45 -32.24 -3.73
CA GLU A 337 -7.00 -32.52 -3.81
C GLU A 337 -6.19 -31.54 -2.95
N LEU A 338 -6.67 -30.31 -2.77
CA LEU A 338 -6.17 -29.39 -1.77
C LEU A 338 -7.10 -29.43 -0.54
N PRO A 339 -6.72 -30.14 0.53
CA PRO A 339 -7.56 -30.27 1.72
C PRO A 339 -7.59 -28.95 2.51
N LEU A 340 -8.80 -28.47 2.77
CA LEU A 340 -9.06 -27.29 3.59
C LEU A 340 -9.92 -27.67 4.79
N ILE A 341 -9.32 -27.67 5.97
CA ILE A 341 -9.96 -28.10 7.22
C ILE A 341 -11.16 -27.21 7.54
N GLY A 342 -12.32 -27.85 7.76
CA GLY A 342 -13.58 -27.17 8.02
C GLY A 342 -14.26 -26.59 6.77
N VAL A 343 -13.69 -26.75 5.57
CA VAL A 343 -14.23 -26.23 4.30
C VAL A 343 -14.60 -27.38 3.35
N ASN A 344 -13.66 -28.24 3.00
CA ASN A 344 -13.87 -29.42 2.16
C ASN A 344 -13.40 -30.72 2.83
N THR A 345 -12.73 -30.63 3.97
CA THR A 345 -12.16 -31.75 4.73
C THR A 345 -12.38 -31.51 6.22
N PHE A 346 -12.59 -32.57 7.01
CA PHE A 346 -12.83 -32.49 8.45
C PHE A 346 -14.00 -31.55 8.78
N LEU A 347 -15.13 -31.79 8.16
CA LEU A 347 -16.35 -31.02 8.41
C LEU A 347 -16.95 -31.41 9.77
N SER A 348 -17.69 -30.48 10.39
CA SER A 348 -18.50 -30.78 11.57
C SER A 348 -19.69 -31.68 11.21
N ASP A 349 -20.33 -32.26 12.20
CA ASP A 349 -21.55 -33.09 11.99
C ASP A 349 -22.67 -32.33 11.28
N ASP A 350 -22.72 -31.02 11.43
CA ASP A 350 -23.66 -30.10 10.79
C ASP A 350 -23.20 -29.62 9.40
N GLY A 351 -22.10 -30.17 8.85
CA GLY A 351 -21.55 -29.81 7.54
C GLY A 351 -20.78 -28.49 7.51
N SER A 352 -20.32 -27.97 8.65
CA SER A 352 -19.56 -26.72 8.76
C SER A 352 -20.24 -25.52 8.07
N PRO A 353 -21.45 -25.14 8.45
CA PRO A 353 -22.15 -24.02 7.83
C PRO A 353 -21.42 -22.71 8.07
N THR A 354 -21.63 -21.75 7.18
CA THR A 354 -21.17 -20.38 7.39
C THR A 354 -21.93 -19.76 8.56
N VAL A 355 -21.20 -19.37 9.61
CA VAL A 355 -21.76 -18.67 10.76
C VAL A 355 -21.47 -17.17 10.60
N LEU A 356 -22.54 -16.38 10.51
CA LEU A 356 -22.38 -14.92 10.47
C LEU A 356 -21.86 -14.41 11.81
N PRO A 357 -20.90 -13.48 11.81
CA PRO A 357 -20.46 -12.79 13.02
C PRO A 357 -21.63 -12.12 13.73
N LYS A 358 -21.53 -11.99 15.07
CA LYS A 358 -22.54 -11.28 15.88
C LYS A 358 -22.71 -9.82 15.44
N GLU A 359 -21.64 -9.22 14.92
CA GLU A 359 -21.59 -7.88 14.44
C GLU A 359 -20.99 -7.84 13.03
N VAL A 360 -21.65 -7.14 12.13
CA VAL A 360 -21.16 -6.85 10.77
C VAL A 360 -21.01 -5.34 10.65
N ILE A 361 -19.77 -4.88 10.70
CA ILE A 361 -19.47 -3.44 10.68
C ILE A 361 -19.72 -2.87 9.28
N ARG A 362 -20.55 -1.84 9.24
CA ARG A 362 -20.88 -1.06 8.04
C ARG A 362 -20.98 0.41 8.42
N ALA A 363 -20.65 1.28 7.47
CA ALA A 363 -20.88 2.73 7.65
C ALA A 363 -22.38 3.01 7.84
N THR A 364 -22.69 3.79 8.87
CA THR A 364 -24.05 4.27 9.15
C THR A 364 -24.48 5.34 8.15
N GLU A 365 -25.77 5.58 8.01
CA GLU A 365 -26.25 6.70 7.19
C GLU A 365 -25.75 8.05 7.70
N ALA A 366 -25.67 8.23 9.00
CA ALA A 366 -25.13 9.46 9.61
C ALA A 366 -23.67 9.73 9.23
N GLU A 367 -22.83 8.69 9.18
CA GLU A 367 -21.42 8.79 8.75
C GLU A 367 -21.33 9.15 7.26
N LYS A 368 -22.17 8.55 6.41
CA LYS A 368 -22.22 8.86 4.99
C LYS A 368 -22.69 10.30 4.74
N GLU A 369 -23.75 10.75 5.41
CA GLU A 369 -24.27 12.11 5.32
C GLU A 369 -23.23 13.13 5.83
N PHE A 370 -22.52 12.82 6.91
CA PHE A 370 -21.43 13.64 7.42
C PHE A 370 -20.35 13.83 6.36
N GLN A 371 -19.90 12.75 5.71
CA GLN A 371 -18.88 12.81 4.66
C GLN A 371 -19.36 13.63 3.44
N ILE A 372 -20.61 13.46 3.01
CA ILE A 372 -21.19 14.21 1.90
C ILE A 372 -21.26 15.71 2.25
N ASN A 373 -21.66 16.05 3.45
CA ASN A 373 -21.77 17.43 3.89
C ASN A 373 -20.39 18.09 4.04
N THR A 374 -19.40 17.35 4.55
CA THR A 374 -17.99 17.79 4.59
C THR A 374 -17.48 18.15 3.20
N LEU A 375 -17.75 17.31 2.20
CA LEU A 375 -17.36 17.56 0.82
C LEU A 375 -18.05 18.82 0.25
N LYS A 376 -19.34 19.01 0.51
CA LYS A 376 -20.08 20.22 0.08
C LYS A 376 -19.48 21.48 0.70
N GLN A 377 -19.20 21.45 2.00
CA GLN A 377 -18.57 22.57 2.71
C GLN A 377 -17.18 22.88 2.17
N LEU A 378 -16.35 21.86 1.90
CA LEU A 378 -15.04 22.03 1.28
C LEU A 378 -15.13 22.79 -0.04
N ASN A 379 -16.06 22.38 -0.90
CA ASN A 379 -16.28 22.99 -2.21
C ASN A 379 -16.80 24.43 -2.09
N GLU A 380 -17.71 24.69 -1.16
CA GLU A 380 -18.30 26.03 -0.96
C GLU A 380 -17.25 27.01 -0.43
N VAL A 381 -16.54 26.64 0.61
CA VAL A 381 -15.48 27.46 1.23
C VAL A 381 -14.37 27.82 0.26
N ASN A 382 -13.95 26.87 -0.57
CA ASN A 382 -12.82 27.02 -1.47
C ASN A 382 -13.20 27.29 -2.93
N SER A 383 -14.48 27.59 -3.22
CA SER A 383 -14.99 27.78 -4.59
C SER A 383 -14.16 28.73 -5.44
N HIS A 384 -13.59 29.77 -4.82
CA HIS A 384 -12.77 30.80 -5.46
C HIS A 384 -11.33 30.34 -5.80
N LEU A 385 -10.88 29.17 -5.31
CA LEU A 385 -9.53 28.63 -5.54
C LEU A 385 -9.53 27.43 -6.49
N ILE A 386 -10.64 26.70 -6.58
CA ILE A 386 -10.71 25.38 -7.21
C ILE A 386 -10.37 25.46 -8.70
N GLU A 387 -11.05 26.37 -9.45
CA GLU A 387 -10.87 26.47 -10.90
C GLU A 387 -9.44 26.82 -11.29
N ASP A 388 -8.86 27.83 -10.66
CA ASP A 388 -7.49 28.26 -10.91
C ASP A 388 -6.46 27.20 -10.52
N GLY A 389 -6.69 26.50 -9.40
CA GLY A 389 -5.82 25.42 -8.92
C GLY A 389 -5.80 24.23 -9.88
N LEU A 390 -6.96 23.75 -10.31
CA LEU A 390 -7.08 22.65 -11.26
C LEU A 390 -6.49 23.00 -12.62
N LYS A 391 -6.67 24.24 -13.07
CA LYS A 391 -6.06 24.73 -14.31
C LYS A 391 -4.52 24.72 -14.22
N LYS A 392 -3.94 25.19 -13.12
CA LYS A 392 -2.49 25.14 -12.90
C LYS A 392 -1.96 23.68 -12.91
N LEU A 393 -2.70 22.76 -12.31
CA LEU A 393 -2.35 21.33 -12.34
C LEU A 393 -2.34 20.78 -13.76
N GLN A 394 -3.34 21.11 -14.59
CA GLN A 394 -3.40 20.74 -16.01
C GLN A 394 -2.27 21.38 -16.82
N GLU A 395 -2.00 22.66 -16.62
CA GLU A 395 -0.90 23.38 -17.28
C GLU A 395 0.47 22.76 -16.92
N ALA A 396 0.68 22.35 -15.66
CA ALA A 396 1.87 21.65 -15.21
C ALA A 396 2.00 20.28 -15.90
N ALA A 397 0.89 19.57 -16.08
CA ALA A 397 0.85 18.31 -16.82
C ALA A 397 1.26 18.49 -18.28
N ILE A 398 0.70 19.48 -18.97
CA ILE A 398 0.99 19.78 -20.38
C ILE A 398 2.42 20.29 -20.56
N ALA A 399 2.90 21.14 -19.64
CA ALA A 399 4.25 21.71 -19.65
C ALA A 399 5.35 20.77 -19.16
N ASN A 400 5.02 19.53 -18.83
CA ASN A 400 5.95 18.51 -18.34
C ASN A 400 6.68 18.92 -17.04
N LYS A 401 6.02 19.68 -16.18
CA LYS A 401 6.52 20.06 -14.85
C LYS A 401 6.21 18.95 -13.82
N ASN A 402 6.80 19.03 -12.64
CA ASN A 402 6.56 18.11 -11.54
C ASN A 402 5.10 18.23 -11.07
N LEU A 403 4.30 17.20 -11.34
CA LEU A 403 2.87 17.16 -10.98
C LEU A 403 2.65 16.97 -9.49
N PHE A 404 3.55 16.29 -8.80
CA PHE A 404 3.39 16.04 -7.36
C PHE A 404 3.49 17.33 -6.56
N HIS A 405 4.30 18.29 -7.00
CA HIS A 405 4.36 19.61 -6.41
C HIS A 405 2.99 20.31 -6.46
N GLU A 406 2.34 20.31 -7.62
CA GLU A 406 1.01 20.92 -7.78
C GLU A 406 -0.08 20.14 -7.03
N LEU A 407 0.02 18.80 -6.97
CA LEU A 407 -0.89 17.97 -6.19
C LEU A 407 -0.83 18.29 -4.69
N MET A 408 0.35 18.57 -4.15
CA MET A 408 0.52 18.99 -2.75
C MET A 408 -0.20 20.32 -2.46
N GLU A 409 -0.34 21.20 -3.45
CA GLU A 409 -1.06 22.46 -3.31
C GLU A 409 -2.57 22.29 -3.49
N VAL A 410 -3.03 21.67 -4.57
CA VAL A 410 -4.46 21.53 -4.84
C VAL A 410 -5.16 20.57 -3.88
N GLY A 411 -4.45 19.60 -3.32
CA GLY A 411 -4.96 18.69 -2.31
C GLY A 411 -5.42 19.37 -1.01
N LYS A 412 -5.03 20.62 -0.77
CA LYS A 412 -5.47 21.41 0.39
C LYS A 412 -6.90 21.91 0.28
N TYR A 413 -7.45 21.99 -0.93
CA TYR A 413 -8.75 22.64 -1.18
C TYR A 413 -9.61 22.00 -2.27
N CYS A 414 -9.07 21.10 -3.07
CA CYS A 414 -9.82 20.33 -4.07
C CYS A 414 -10.15 18.95 -3.56
N SER A 415 -11.30 18.42 -3.96
CA SER A 415 -11.66 17.03 -3.71
C SER A 415 -10.91 16.07 -4.63
N LEU A 416 -10.79 14.81 -4.20
CA LEU A 416 -10.20 13.73 -5.01
C LEU A 416 -10.87 13.63 -6.39
N GLY A 417 -12.20 13.71 -6.45
CA GLY A 417 -12.94 13.64 -7.71
C GLY A 417 -12.62 14.79 -8.66
N GLN A 418 -12.48 16.02 -8.16
CA GLN A 418 -12.11 17.19 -8.97
C GLN A 418 -10.70 17.05 -9.54
N ILE A 419 -9.72 16.65 -8.72
CA ILE A 419 -8.34 16.44 -9.13
C ILE A 419 -8.27 15.33 -10.18
N THR A 420 -8.91 14.18 -9.93
CA THR A 420 -8.92 13.04 -10.85
C THR A 420 -9.54 13.42 -12.20
N HIS A 421 -10.67 14.14 -12.19
CA HIS A 421 -11.34 14.58 -13.41
C HIS A 421 -10.47 15.54 -14.23
N ALA A 422 -9.86 16.54 -13.60
CA ALA A 422 -8.96 17.47 -14.25
C ALA A 422 -7.75 16.77 -14.90
N LEU A 423 -7.21 15.75 -14.22
CA LEU A 423 -6.09 14.95 -14.76
C LEU A 423 -6.52 14.00 -15.88
N PHE A 424 -7.77 13.52 -15.91
CA PHE A 424 -8.28 12.72 -17.02
C PHE A 424 -8.26 13.47 -18.35
N GLU A 425 -8.52 14.77 -18.32
CA GLU A 425 -8.54 15.61 -19.53
C GLU A 425 -7.15 15.74 -20.18
N VAL A 426 -6.07 15.63 -19.41
CA VAL A 426 -4.69 15.83 -19.88
C VAL A 426 -3.84 14.58 -19.88
N GLY A 427 -4.15 13.59 -19.04
CA GLY A 427 -3.38 12.34 -18.87
C GLY A 427 -4.10 11.10 -19.42
N GLY A 428 -5.38 11.23 -19.77
CA GLY A 428 -6.22 10.14 -20.23
C GLY A 428 -6.64 9.18 -19.11
N GLN A 429 -7.81 8.59 -19.29
CA GLN A 429 -8.31 7.52 -18.43
C GLN A 429 -7.69 6.19 -18.82
N TYR A 430 -7.51 5.33 -17.84
CA TYR A 430 -7.12 3.95 -18.11
C TYR A 430 -8.20 3.25 -18.96
N ARG A 431 -7.75 2.58 -20.00
CA ARG A 431 -8.56 1.67 -20.81
C ARG A 431 -7.87 0.32 -20.84
N ARG A 432 -8.59 -0.69 -20.39
CA ARG A 432 -8.11 -2.06 -20.42
C ARG A 432 -7.86 -2.50 -21.87
N ASN A 433 -6.68 -3.01 -22.16
CA ASN A 433 -6.43 -3.74 -23.40
C ASN A 433 -7.20 -5.06 -23.32
N MET A 434 -8.15 -5.26 -24.22
CA MET A 434 -8.95 -6.49 -24.33
C MET A 434 -8.34 -7.42 -25.37
#